data_30588bd27ba16864d8b0b81f465a5566
#
_entry.id   30588bd27ba16864d8b0b81f465a5566
#
_cell.length_a   1.000
_cell.length_b   1.000
_cell.length_c   1.000
_cell.angle_alpha   90.00
_cell.angle_beta   90.00
_cell.angle_gamma   90.00
#
_symmetry.space_group_name_H-M   'P 1'
#
loop_
_entity.id
_entity.type
_entity.pdbx_description
1 polymer ?
#
loop_
_entity_poly.entity_id
_entity_poly.type
_entity_poly.pdbx_seq_one_letter_code
_entity_poly.pdbx_strand_id
1 'polypeptide(L)'
;MHVRAFAAGRRDLGVHARAVASPREVCNDASVVLAAARSRGEQPILFGEDLADGMTVVSIGSTVAEQRELDVSVLTRCDLMVCDAPSEVLGETGDLLAATQQGIDVRDRCFSLRDLVSGEIDTRVREARLPLFKSVGEGLQDIAVAELVWLKATEAGLDVELPMTFETKS
;
A
#
# COMPACT_ATOMS: atom_id res chain seq x y z
N MET A 1 4.15 -20.96 10.55
CA MET A 1 5.27 -20.87 11.53
C MET A 1 5.95 -19.49 11.53
N HIS A 2 6.00 -18.76 10.40
CA HIS A 2 6.71 -17.47 10.31
C HIS A 2 6.04 -16.28 11.03
N VAL A 3 4.72 -16.20 11.07
CA VAL A 3 3.97 -15.06 11.64
C VAL A 3 4.20 -14.91 13.15
N ARG A 4 4.25 -16.02 13.89
CA ARG A 4 4.52 -15.99 15.35
C ARG A 4 5.96 -15.55 15.65
N ALA A 5 6.92 -15.96 14.84
CA ALA A 5 8.32 -15.56 14.99
C ALA A 5 8.50 -14.06 14.69
N PHE A 6 7.81 -13.53 13.67
CA PHE A 6 7.79 -12.11 13.35
C PHE A 6 7.21 -11.28 14.50
N ALA A 7 6.07 -11.68 15.06
CA ALA A 7 5.45 -11.00 16.18
C ALA A 7 6.34 -11.01 17.46
N ALA A 8 7.06 -12.12 17.70
CA ALA A 8 7.98 -12.23 18.83
C ALA A 8 9.19 -11.28 18.71
N GLY A 9 9.73 -11.10 17.49
CA GLY A 9 10.89 -10.24 17.23
C GLY A 9 10.61 -8.73 17.30
N ARG A 10 9.35 -8.31 17.58
CA ARG A 10 8.97 -6.89 17.67
C ARG A 10 8.85 -6.36 19.10
N ARG A 11 9.06 -7.18 20.10
CA ARG A 11 8.98 -6.77 21.52
C ARG A 11 10.05 -5.79 21.93
N ASP A 12 11.23 -5.89 21.34
CA ASP A 12 12.36 -4.99 21.53
C ASP A 12 12.11 -3.56 21.02
N LEU A 13 11.12 -3.39 20.15
CA LEU A 13 10.70 -2.07 19.65
C LEU A 13 9.61 -1.40 20.52
N GLY A 14 9.23 -1.99 21.66
CA GLY A 14 8.16 -1.48 22.50
C GLY A 14 6.75 -1.61 21.89
N VAL A 15 6.61 -2.42 20.83
CA VAL A 15 5.34 -2.64 20.11
C VAL A 15 4.72 -3.95 20.60
N HIS A 16 3.43 -3.90 20.95
CA HIS A 16 2.65 -5.10 21.23
C HIS A 16 2.22 -5.76 19.90
N ALA A 17 2.88 -6.84 19.52
CA ALA A 17 2.56 -7.60 18.32
C ALA A 17 1.93 -8.95 18.68
N ARG A 18 0.80 -9.26 18.03
CA ARG A 18 0.07 -10.52 18.18
C ARG A 18 -0.13 -11.17 16.81
N ALA A 19 0.23 -12.43 16.69
CA ALA A 19 -0.13 -13.23 15.53
C ALA A 19 -1.55 -13.78 15.70
N VAL A 20 -2.36 -13.67 14.66
CA VAL A 20 -3.75 -14.14 14.60
C VAL A 20 -3.94 -15.16 13.48
N ALA A 21 -5.08 -15.83 13.44
CA ALA A 21 -5.33 -16.94 12.54
C ALA A 21 -6.02 -16.52 11.22
N SER A 22 -6.69 -15.38 11.21
CA SER A 22 -7.48 -14.94 10.04
C SER A 22 -7.36 -13.43 9.77
N PRO A 23 -7.60 -12.99 8.53
CA PRO A 23 -7.71 -11.56 8.20
C PRO A 23 -8.75 -10.83 9.04
N ARG A 24 -9.92 -11.46 9.28
CA ARG A 24 -10.97 -10.90 10.13
C ARG A 24 -10.50 -10.58 11.54
N GLU A 25 -9.68 -11.46 12.14
CA GLU A 25 -9.10 -11.20 13.47
C GLU A 25 -8.06 -10.05 13.43
N VAL A 26 -7.38 -9.84 12.29
CA VAL A 26 -6.47 -8.70 12.09
C VAL A 26 -7.26 -7.39 12.11
N CYS A 27 -8.43 -7.37 11.44
CA CYS A 27 -9.26 -6.18 11.29
C CYS A 27 -10.01 -5.81 12.58
N ASN A 28 -10.20 -6.73 13.53
CA ASN A 28 -10.90 -6.42 14.77
C ASN A 28 -10.21 -5.29 15.54
N ASP A 29 -10.95 -4.20 15.78
CA ASP A 29 -10.49 -3.01 16.50
C ASP A 29 -9.30 -2.28 15.84
N ALA A 30 -8.99 -2.56 14.58
CA ALA A 30 -7.93 -1.90 13.85
C ALA A 30 -8.36 -0.51 13.36
N SER A 31 -7.52 0.50 13.54
CA SER A 31 -7.69 1.81 12.90
C SER A 31 -7.07 1.83 11.50
N VAL A 32 -6.02 1.04 11.29
CA VAL A 32 -5.31 0.91 10.01
C VAL A 32 -5.12 -0.56 9.70
N VAL A 33 -5.45 -0.95 8.47
CA VAL A 33 -5.23 -2.31 7.93
C VAL A 33 -4.24 -2.23 6.80
N LEU A 34 -3.05 -2.83 6.99
CA LEU A 34 -2.03 -2.92 5.94
C LEU A 34 -2.12 -4.29 5.26
N ALA A 35 -2.52 -4.30 4.02
CA ALA A 35 -2.42 -5.43 3.11
C ALA A 35 -1.08 -5.33 2.34
N ALA A 36 -0.17 -6.23 2.65
CA ALA A 36 1.19 -6.29 2.07
C ALA A 36 1.60 -7.73 1.79
N ALA A 37 0.62 -8.62 1.54
CA ALA A 37 0.83 -10.02 1.32
C ALA A 37 -0.06 -10.52 0.19
N ARG A 38 0.40 -11.54 -0.50
CA ARG A 38 -0.37 -12.23 -1.54
C ARG A 38 -0.61 -13.68 -1.16
N SER A 39 -1.77 -14.21 -1.54
CA SER A 39 -2.05 -15.63 -1.43
C SER A 39 -1.29 -16.44 -2.49
N ARG A 40 -1.16 -17.76 -2.27
CA ARG A 40 -0.57 -18.68 -3.25
C ARG A 40 -1.51 -18.87 -4.42
N GLY A 41 -2.07 -18.27 -5.10
CA GLY A 41 -3.03 -18.43 -6.20
C GLY A 41 -3.61 -17.10 -6.60
N GLU A 42 -2.99 -16.03 -6.05
CA GLU A 42 -3.35 -14.66 -6.34
C GLU A 42 -4.86 -14.40 -6.11
N GLN A 43 -5.40 -15.04 -5.07
CA GLN A 43 -6.78 -14.79 -4.63
C GLN A 43 -6.79 -13.67 -3.59
N PRO A 44 -7.84 -12.85 -3.53
CA PRO A 44 -8.00 -11.84 -2.51
C PRO A 44 -7.83 -12.39 -1.10
N ILE A 45 -7.20 -11.63 -0.22
CA ILE A 45 -6.98 -11.96 1.18
C ILE A 45 -7.72 -11.02 2.14
N LEU A 46 -8.19 -9.88 1.66
CA LEU A 46 -8.95 -8.91 2.44
C LEU A 46 -10.31 -8.69 1.78
N PHE A 47 -11.37 -8.80 2.56
CA PHE A 47 -12.76 -8.70 2.13
C PHE A 47 -13.46 -7.51 2.77
N GLY A 48 -14.42 -6.90 2.06
CA GLY A 48 -15.15 -5.76 2.57
C GLY A 48 -15.90 -6.03 3.87
N GLU A 49 -16.38 -7.26 4.07
CA GLU A 49 -17.09 -7.67 5.30
C GLU A 49 -16.20 -7.73 6.56
N ASP A 50 -14.88 -7.79 6.39
CA ASP A 50 -13.91 -7.78 7.49
C ASP A 50 -13.59 -6.35 7.98
N LEU A 51 -13.99 -5.34 7.22
CA LEU A 51 -13.67 -3.94 7.48
C LEU A 51 -14.83 -3.21 8.16
N ALA A 52 -14.52 -2.25 9.00
CA ALA A 52 -15.49 -1.34 9.61
C ALA A 52 -15.27 0.11 9.13
N ASP A 53 -16.31 0.91 9.20
CA ASP A 53 -16.19 2.35 8.95
C ASP A 53 -15.26 2.99 9.99
N GLY A 54 -14.45 3.94 9.58
CA GLY A 54 -13.40 4.57 10.38
C GLY A 54 -12.03 3.89 10.27
N MET A 55 -11.92 2.76 9.57
CA MET A 55 -10.63 2.15 9.24
C MET A 55 -10.00 2.81 8.03
N THR A 56 -8.68 2.90 8.02
CA THR A 56 -7.90 3.21 6.82
C THR A 56 -7.27 1.94 6.27
N VAL A 57 -7.49 1.65 5.00
CA VAL A 57 -6.88 0.51 4.32
C VAL A 57 -5.65 0.97 3.53
N VAL A 58 -4.55 0.24 3.66
CA VAL A 58 -3.32 0.45 2.89
C VAL A 58 -3.02 -0.83 2.14
N SER A 59 -2.95 -0.80 0.82
CA SER A 59 -2.69 -1.97 -0.04
C SER A 59 -1.46 -1.70 -0.91
N ILE A 60 -0.43 -2.54 -0.73
CA ILE A 60 0.87 -2.41 -1.39
C ILE A 60 1.40 -3.73 -1.97
N GLY A 61 0.67 -4.83 -1.79
CA GLY A 61 1.14 -6.17 -2.17
C GLY A 61 0.75 -6.61 -3.58
N SER A 62 -0.23 -5.96 -4.21
CA SER A 62 -0.69 -6.25 -5.57
C SER A 62 -0.35 -5.08 -6.50
N THR A 63 0.60 -5.29 -7.41
CA THR A 63 1.19 -4.23 -8.25
C THR A 63 1.07 -4.49 -9.75
N VAL A 64 0.68 -5.70 -10.16
CA VAL A 64 0.49 -6.08 -11.57
C VAL A 64 -0.84 -6.82 -11.78
N ALA A 65 -1.23 -6.99 -13.04
CA ALA A 65 -2.55 -7.51 -13.44
C ALA A 65 -2.89 -8.89 -12.87
N GLU A 66 -1.92 -9.76 -12.72
CA GLU A 66 -2.09 -11.13 -12.22
C GLU A 66 -2.22 -11.21 -10.70
N GLN A 67 -1.86 -10.13 -10.00
CA GLN A 67 -1.79 -10.12 -8.53
C GLN A 67 -3.08 -9.58 -7.93
N ARG A 68 -3.53 -10.23 -6.86
CA ARG A 68 -4.71 -9.79 -6.11
C ARG A 68 -4.47 -9.86 -4.61
N GLU A 69 -4.95 -8.85 -3.93
CA GLU A 69 -4.85 -8.68 -2.49
C GLU A 69 -6.21 -8.29 -1.89
N LEU A 70 -6.93 -7.42 -2.60
CA LEU A 70 -8.24 -6.94 -2.20
C LEU A 70 -9.36 -7.66 -2.97
N ASP A 71 -10.40 -8.05 -2.26
CA ASP A 71 -11.66 -8.44 -2.89
C ASP A 71 -12.40 -7.20 -3.44
N VAL A 72 -13.20 -7.39 -4.46
CA VAL A 72 -13.99 -6.33 -5.09
C VAL A 72 -14.93 -5.65 -4.10
N SER A 73 -15.37 -6.37 -3.06
CA SER A 73 -16.20 -5.80 -1.98
C SER A 73 -15.48 -4.71 -1.17
N VAL A 74 -14.14 -4.74 -1.06
CA VAL A 74 -13.36 -3.66 -0.46
C VAL A 74 -13.47 -2.40 -1.31
N LEU A 75 -13.24 -2.54 -2.62
CA LEU A 75 -13.31 -1.43 -3.57
C LEU A 75 -14.74 -0.86 -3.70
N THR A 76 -15.76 -1.70 -3.54
CA THR A 76 -17.16 -1.25 -3.53
C THR A 76 -17.46 -0.37 -2.33
N ARG A 77 -16.92 -0.70 -1.16
CA ARG A 77 -17.14 0.04 0.09
C ARG A 77 -16.27 1.28 0.25
N CYS A 78 -15.09 1.28 -0.37
CA CYS A 78 -14.17 2.39 -0.32
C CYS A 78 -14.83 3.65 -0.90
N ASP A 79 -14.86 4.74 -0.14
CA ASP A 79 -15.45 6.03 -0.54
C ASP A 79 -14.39 7.10 -0.89
N LEU A 80 -13.12 6.82 -0.61
CA LEU A 80 -11.97 7.60 -1.05
C LEU A 80 -10.80 6.66 -1.35
N MET A 81 -10.19 6.82 -2.52
CA MET A 81 -8.96 6.12 -2.86
C MET A 81 -7.86 7.14 -3.19
N VAL A 82 -6.69 6.96 -2.58
CA VAL A 82 -5.49 7.73 -2.89
C VAL A 82 -4.44 6.78 -3.45
N CYS A 83 -3.78 7.18 -4.53
CA CYS A 83 -2.79 6.37 -5.22
C CYS A 83 -1.49 7.14 -5.43
N ASP A 84 -0.37 6.45 -5.42
CA ASP A 84 0.90 7.00 -5.88
C ASP A 84 0.88 7.24 -7.40
N ALA A 85 0.45 6.27 -8.19
CA ALA A 85 0.32 6.30 -9.64
C ALA A 85 -1.12 5.95 -10.10
N PRO A 86 -2.09 6.91 -10.09
CA PRO A 86 -3.49 6.60 -10.37
C PRO A 86 -3.74 5.89 -11.70
N SER A 87 -3.04 6.25 -12.78
CA SER A 87 -3.18 5.61 -14.10
C SER A 87 -2.76 4.14 -14.08
N GLU A 88 -1.63 3.82 -13.45
CA GLU A 88 -1.12 2.46 -13.32
C GLU A 88 -2.01 1.63 -12.37
N VAL A 89 -2.36 2.19 -11.21
CA VAL A 89 -3.25 1.54 -10.25
C VAL A 89 -4.56 1.14 -10.92
N LEU A 90 -5.22 2.06 -11.64
CA LEU A 90 -6.51 1.82 -12.26
C LEU A 90 -6.44 0.89 -13.48
N GLY A 91 -5.34 0.94 -14.24
CA GLY A 91 -5.19 0.22 -15.51
C GLY A 91 -4.45 -1.11 -15.42
N GLU A 92 -3.61 -1.32 -14.40
CA GLU A 92 -2.65 -2.40 -14.41
C GLU A 92 -2.71 -3.33 -13.19
N THR A 93 -3.38 -2.94 -12.10
CA THR A 93 -3.47 -3.81 -10.92
C THR A 93 -4.63 -4.79 -10.99
N GLY A 94 -4.40 -6.06 -10.64
CA GLY A 94 -5.43 -7.10 -10.70
C GLY A 94 -6.65 -6.81 -9.82
N ASP A 95 -6.49 -6.09 -8.71
CA ASP A 95 -7.60 -5.68 -7.85
C ASP A 95 -8.57 -4.75 -8.60
N LEU A 96 -8.03 -3.72 -9.27
CA LEU A 96 -8.83 -2.73 -9.98
C LEU A 96 -9.38 -3.28 -11.31
N LEU A 97 -8.61 -4.11 -12.01
CA LEU A 97 -9.09 -4.81 -13.20
C LEU A 97 -10.28 -5.73 -12.88
N ALA A 98 -10.23 -6.45 -11.76
CA ALA A 98 -11.34 -7.29 -11.32
C ALA A 98 -12.58 -6.47 -10.93
N ALA A 99 -12.42 -5.30 -10.30
CA ALA A 99 -13.52 -4.37 -10.01
C ALA A 99 -14.16 -3.87 -11.30
N THR A 100 -13.36 -3.43 -12.28
CA THR A 100 -13.82 -2.98 -13.58
C THR A 100 -14.58 -4.06 -14.32
N GLN A 101 -14.11 -5.31 -14.31
CA GLN A 101 -14.80 -6.46 -14.90
C GLN A 101 -16.19 -6.72 -14.29
N GLN A 102 -16.38 -6.35 -13.02
CA GLN A 102 -17.65 -6.44 -12.32
C GLN A 102 -18.49 -5.17 -12.40
N GLY A 103 -18.08 -4.19 -13.23
CA GLY A 103 -18.82 -2.94 -13.44
C GLY A 103 -18.65 -1.92 -12.32
N ILE A 104 -17.67 -2.09 -11.45
CA ILE A 104 -17.38 -1.13 -10.38
C ILE A 104 -16.36 -0.12 -10.88
N ASP A 105 -16.79 1.14 -10.98
CA ASP A 105 -15.94 2.28 -11.31
C ASP A 105 -15.57 3.05 -10.03
N VAL A 106 -14.28 3.33 -9.87
CA VAL A 106 -13.73 4.06 -8.70
C VAL A 106 -13.04 5.37 -9.10
N ARG A 107 -13.08 5.75 -10.38
CA ARG A 107 -12.33 6.90 -10.93
C ARG A 107 -12.74 8.22 -10.30
N ASP A 108 -14.01 8.41 -9.99
CA ASP A 108 -14.58 9.61 -9.39
C ASP A 108 -14.13 9.87 -7.94
N ARG A 109 -13.59 8.84 -7.30
CA ARG A 109 -13.09 8.85 -5.91
C ARG A 109 -11.62 8.46 -5.81
N CYS A 110 -10.91 8.38 -6.94
CA CYS A 110 -9.48 8.08 -7.02
C CYS A 110 -8.68 9.37 -7.23
N PHE A 111 -7.75 9.64 -6.34
CA PHE A 111 -6.93 10.84 -6.31
C PHE A 111 -5.46 10.47 -6.22
N SER A 112 -4.58 11.38 -6.62
CA SER A 112 -3.15 11.18 -6.49
C SER A 112 -2.65 11.49 -5.07
N LEU A 113 -1.49 10.95 -4.73
CA LEU A 113 -0.78 11.34 -3.51
C LEU A 113 -0.45 12.85 -3.50
N ARG A 114 -0.26 13.45 -4.68
CA ARG A 114 -0.08 14.89 -4.83
C ARG A 114 -1.30 15.67 -4.35
N ASP A 115 -2.52 15.26 -4.75
CA ASP A 115 -3.76 15.92 -4.35
C ASP A 115 -3.96 15.85 -2.84
N LEU A 116 -3.53 14.75 -2.22
CA LEU A 116 -3.53 14.60 -0.77
C LEU A 116 -2.56 15.59 -0.09
N VAL A 117 -1.30 15.63 -0.56
CA VAL A 117 -0.25 16.45 0.07
C VAL A 117 -0.48 17.94 -0.17
N SER A 118 -1.07 18.32 -1.30
CA SER A 118 -1.44 19.73 -1.58
C SER A 118 -2.64 20.23 -0.80
N GLY A 119 -3.41 19.33 -0.16
CA GLY A 119 -4.63 19.67 0.57
C GLY A 119 -5.88 19.80 -0.31
N GLU A 120 -5.78 19.52 -1.61
CA GLU A 120 -6.91 19.64 -2.55
C GLU A 120 -8.10 18.75 -2.17
N ILE A 121 -7.82 17.63 -1.51
CA ILE A 121 -8.86 16.66 -1.09
C ILE A 121 -9.09 16.62 0.43
N ASP A 122 -8.63 17.59 1.19
CA ASP A 122 -8.73 17.61 2.67
C ASP A 122 -10.16 17.37 3.20
N THR A 123 -11.16 17.95 2.54
CA THR A 123 -12.57 17.75 2.93
C THR A 123 -12.98 16.30 2.72
N ARG A 124 -12.64 15.70 1.59
CA ARG A 124 -12.92 14.28 1.29
C ARG A 124 -12.23 13.35 2.29
N VAL A 125 -10.98 13.64 2.66
CA VAL A 125 -10.24 12.86 3.66
C VAL A 125 -10.95 12.90 5.03
N ARG A 126 -11.41 14.07 5.46
CA ARG A 126 -12.13 14.21 6.74
C ARG A 126 -13.50 13.52 6.76
N GLU A 127 -14.15 13.42 5.61
CA GLU A 127 -15.49 12.83 5.48
C GLU A 127 -15.46 11.35 5.12
N ALA A 128 -14.31 10.83 4.70
CA ALA A 128 -14.17 9.45 4.29
C ALA A 128 -14.42 8.47 5.44
N ARG A 129 -15.24 7.47 5.16
CA ARG A 129 -15.59 6.42 6.13
C ARG A 129 -14.67 5.21 6.00
N LEU A 130 -14.23 4.88 4.80
CA LEU A 130 -13.32 3.78 4.50
C LEU A 130 -12.31 4.21 3.42
N PRO A 131 -11.36 5.08 3.76
CA PRO A 131 -10.32 5.49 2.83
C PRO A 131 -9.36 4.34 2.54
N LEU A 132 -8.93 4.25 1.29
CA LEU A 132 -7.94 3.30 0.78
C LEU A 132 -6.73 4.05 0.22
N PHE A 133 -5.54 3.73 0.68
CA PHE A 133 -4.31 4.05 -0.03
C PHE A 133 -3.86 2.83 -0.83
N LYS A 134 -3.72 2.98 -2.14
CA LYS A 134 -3.26 1.92 -3.04
C LYS A 134 -1.97 2.35 -3.72
N SER A 135 -0.90 1.57 -3.53
CA SER A 135 0.42 1.84 -4.11
C SER A 135 0.87 0.69 -5.02
N VAL A 136 1.48 1.06 -6.12
CA VAL A 136 2.21 0.15 -7.02
C VAL A 136 3.72 0.36 -6.94
N GLY A 137 4.15 1.48 -6.34
CA GLY A 137 5.54 1.92 -6.32
C GLY A 137 5.92 2.63 -7.63
N GLU A 138 6.55 3.77 -7.51
CA GLU A 138 7.09 4.52 -8.66
C GLU A 138 8.60 4.65 -8.55
N GLY A 139 9.31 4.52 -9.68
CA GLY A 139 10.77 4.68 -9.74
C GLY A 139 11.24 6.04 -9.24
N LEU A 140 10.41 7.08 -9.31
CA LEU A 140 10.71 8.40 -8.76
C LEU A 140 10.82 8.36 -7.22
N GLN A 141 10.00 7.55 -6.55
CA GLN A 141 10.07 7.37 -5.09
C GLN A 141 11.37 6.69 -4.69
N ASP A 142 11.79 5.67 -5.45
CA ASP A 142 13.06 4.97 -5.22
C ASP A 142 14.27 5.91 -5.39
N ILE A 143 14.25 6.75 -6.42
CA ILE A 143 15.30 7.74 -6.67
C ILE A 143 15.36 8.76 -5.52
N ALA A 144 14.22 9.29 -5.07
CA ALA A 144 14.17 10.26 -3.98
C ALA A 144 14.68 9.67 -2.65
N VAL A 145 14.33 8.41 -2.36
CA VAL A 145 14.84 7.71 -1.17
C VAL A 145 16.33 7.43 -1.29
N ALA A 146 16.79 6.98 -2.47
CA ALA A 146 18.21 6.71 -2.72
C ALA A 146 19.06 7.98 -2.57
N GLU A 147 18.61 9.11 -3.08
CA GLU A 147 19.28 10.41 -2.91
C GLU A 147 19.38 10.80 -1.43
N LEU A 148 18.26 10.70 -0.69
CA LEU A 148 18.26 10.99 0.74
C LEU A 148 19.21 10.08 1.54
N VAL A 149 19.24 8.79 1.22
CA VAL A 149 20.13 7.82 1.86
C VAL A 149 21.58 8.17 1.53
N TRP A 150 21.89 8.48 0.28
CA TRP A 150 23.23 8.87 -0.13
C TRP A 150 23.71 10.12 0.59
N LEU A 151 22.90 11.19 0.64
CA LEU A 151 23.22 12.43 1.34
C LEU A 151 23.53 12.17 2.82
N LYS A 152 22.65 11.40 3.51
CA LYS A 152 22.84 11.07 4.92
C LYS A 152 24.05 10.17 5.19
N ALA A 153 24.33 9.24 4.30
CA ALA A 153 25.52 8.38 4.42
C ALA A 153 26.81 9.20 4.27
N THR A 154 26.84 10.12 3.30
CA THR A 154 27.98 11.02 3.09
C THR A 154 28.17 11.95 4.30
N GLU A 155 27.11 12.57 4.83
CA GLU A 155 27.18 13.37 6.05
C GLU A 155 27.71 12.58 7.26
N ALA A 156 27.42 11.31 7.33
CA ALA A 156 27.86 10.41 8.41
C ALA A 156 29.23 9.76 8.16
N GLY A 157 29.86 9.99 6.99
CA GLY A 157 31.12 9.35 6.59
C GLY A 157 31.01 7.84 6.42
N LEU A 158 29.82 7.35 6.00
CA LEU A 158 29.53 5.93 5.75
C LEU A 158 29.58 5.55 4.27
N ASP A 159 29.77 6.51 3.39
CA ASP A 159 29.90 6.30 1.95
C ASP A 159 31.26 5.68 1.61
N VAL A 160 31.26 4.81 0.61
CA VAL A 160 32.47 4.16 0.08
C VAL A 160 32.51 4.38 -1.41
N GLU A 161 33.64 4.94 -1.88
CA GLU A 161 33.86 5.11 -3.32
C GLU A 161 34.08 3.74 -3.98
N LEU A 162 33.33 3.45 -5.03
CA LEU A 162 33.49 2.22 -5.77
C LEU A 162 34.74 2.30 -6.66
N PRO A 163 35.59 1.25 -6.71
CA PRO A 163 36.82 1.25 -7.51
C PRO A 163 36.54 1.02 -9.01
N MET A 164 35.41 1.51 -9.50
CA MET A 164 34.99 1.37 -10.90
C MET A 164 34.20 2.58 -11.37
N THR A 165 34.35 2.90 -12.64
CA THR A 165 33.55 3.93 -13.31
C THR A 165 32.43 3.25 -14.10
N PHE A 166 31.20 3.71 -13.92
CA PHE A 166 30.06 3.25 -14.73
C PHE A 166 29.93 4.13 -15.97
N GLU A 167 29.93 3.50 -17.14
CA GLU A 167 29.57 4.20 -18.38
C GLU A 167 28.04 4.21 -18.51
N THR A 168 27.46 5.40 -18.62
CA THR A 168 26.04 5.53 -18.95
C THR A 168 25.82 5.21 -20.42
N LYS A 169 24.87 4.35 -20.73
CA LYS A 169 24.46 4.15 -22.13
C LYS A 169 23.92 5.47 -22.68
N SER A 170 24.56 5.96 -23.71
CA SER A 170 24.11 7.09 -24.52
C SER A 170 22.96 6.69 -25.45
#